data_bc1a5930d777de63f4c3dcca2017ab33
#
_entry.id   bc1a5930d777de63f4c3dcca2017ab33
#
_cell.length_a   1.000
_cell.length_b   1.000
_cell.length_c   1.000
_cell.angle_alpha   90.00
_cell.angle_beta   90.00
_cell.angle_gamma   90.00
#
_symmetry.space_group_name_H-M   'P 1'
#
loop_
_entity.id
_entity.type
_entity.pdbx_description
1 polymer ?
#
loop_
_entity_poly.entity_id
_entity_poly.type
_entity_poly.pdbx_seq_one_letter_code
_entity_poly.pdbx_strand_id
1 'polypeptide(L)'
;MTDNGTPEDNPAEDNPAEAGAFHDRPAAPGTEARVSRVELPPEHPAIAPLSFLLGRWKGTGKGDYPTIAPFNFEQEVTFSHIGKPYLVYTSRSWRLQTDDSGELVLDSRGAPVRLEPLAVETGFWRPQPNGVVEVVLSHPTGITETYAGLLRSLTSVEMITDQVVRTPTAKAYEKGKRLYGLVPSQTREGEKDLAYAFDMQAMGQPMTPHLWAVLQWDWID
;
A
#
# COMPACT_ATOMS: atom_id res chain seq x y z
N MET A 1 35.88 -60.58 12.87
CA MET A 1 34.66 -61.24 12.41
C MET A 1 33.69 -60.17 12.02
N THR A 2 33.62 -60.01 10.78
CA THR A 2 32.78 -59.27 9.87
C THR A 2 31.33 -59.63 10.01
N ASP A 3 30.43 -58.66 10.06
CA ASP A 3 29.13 -58.83 9.43
C ASP A 3 28.67 -57.48 8.81
N ASN A 4 28.52 -57.56 7.50
CA ASN A 4 28.02 -56.53 6.61
C ASN A 4 26.48 -56.66 6.55
N GLY A 5 25.77 -55.67 7.04
CA GLY A 5 24.35 -55.48 6.80
C GLY A 5 24.11 -54.43 5.72
N THR A 6 23.70 -54.87 4.54
CA THR A 6 23.26 -54.09 3.39
C THR A 6 21.91 -53.41 3.72
N PRO A 7 21.67 -52.13 3.38
CA PRO A 7 20.33 -51.56 3.46
C PRO A 7 19.49 -52.01 2.26
N GLU A 8 18.28 -52.48 2.54
CA GLU A 8 17.26 -52.84 1.58
C GLU A 8 16.71 -51.60 0.86
N ASP A 9 16.70 -51.72 -0.47
CA ASP A 9 16.00 -50.80 -1.38
C ASP A 9 14.49 -50.88 -1.15
N ASN A 10 13.89 -49.75 -0.79
CA ASN A 10 12.44 -49.60 -0.78
C ASN A 10 12.01 -48.83 -2.06
N PRO A 11 11.26 -49.45 -2.97
CA PRO A 11 10.81 -48.78 -4.18
C PRO A 11 9.76 -47.72 -3.84
N ALA A 12 9.98 -46.51 -4.30
CA ALA A 12 9.02 -45.41 -4.26
C ALA A 12 7.78 -45.80 -5.08
N GLU A 13 6.63 -45.88 -4.42
CA GLU A 13 5.34 -45.95 -5.09
C GLU A 13 5.01 -44.58 -5.73
N ASP A 14 5.00 -44.58 -7.07
CA ASP A 14 4.44 -43.52 -7.89
C ASP A 14 2.92 -43.42 -7.63
N ASN A 15 2.51 -42.35 -6.97
CA ASN A 15 1.11 -41.97 -6.85
C ASN A 15 0.80 -40.89 -7.89
N PRO A 16 0.09 -41.21 -9.00
CA PRO A 16 -0.30 -40.18 -9.97
C PRO A 16 -1.36 -39.26 -9.34
N ALA A 17 -1.01 -37.99 -9.17
CA ALA A 17 -1.95 -36.95 -8.78
C ALA A 17 -3.09 -36.89 -9.81
N GLU A 18 -4.27 -37.33 -9.42
CA GLU A 18 -5.51 -37.12 -10.18
C GLU A 18 -5.74 -35.61 -10.29
N ALA A 19 -5.61 -35.09 -11.51
CA ALA A 19 -6.05 -33.76 -11.86
C ALA A 19 -7.58 -33.71 -11.72
N GLY A 20 -8.04 -33.14 -10.60
CA GLY A 20 -9.46 -32.90 -10.35
C GLY A 20 -10.02 -31.98 -11.41
N ALA A 21 -10.85 -32.51 -12.29
CA ALA A 21 -11.65 -31.77 -13.24
C ALA A 21 -12.53 -30.76 -12.48
N PHE A 22 -12.36 -29.47 -12.76
CA PHE A 22 -13.32 -28.45 -12.36
C PHE A 22 -14.65 -28.77 -13.05
N HIS A 23 -15.61 -29.31 -12.29
CA HIS A 23 -16.95 -29.48 -12.78
C HIS A 23 -17.58 -28.11 -13.03
N ASP A 24 -17.84 -27.85 -14.29
CA ASP A 24 -18.68 -26.74 -14.78
C ASP A 24 -20.05 -26.85 -14.11
N ARG A 25 -20.30 -26.02 -13.12
CA ARG A 25 -21.60 -25.95 -12.45
C ARG A 25 -22.51 -25.09 -13.30
N PRO A 26 -23.61 -25.61 -13.86
CA PRO A 26 -24.50 -24.79 -14.65
C PRO A 26 -25.07 -23.66 -13.79
N ALA A 27 -25.00 -22.44 -14.32
CA ALA A 27 -25.58 -21.27 -13.69
C ALA A 27 -27.10 -21.45 -13.54
N ALA A 28 -27.59 -21.31 -12.33
CA ALA A 28 -29.03 -21.30 -12.06
C ALA A 28 -29.69 -20.10 -12.78
N PRO A 29 -30.85 -20.26 -13.43
CA PRO A 29 -31.52 -19.17 -14.13
C PRO A 29 -32.09 -18.17 -13.11
N GLY A 30 -31.72 -16.90 -13.28
CA GLY A 30 -32.51 -15.76 -12.94
C GLY A 30 -32.81 -15.48 -11.47
N THR A 31 -31.78 -15.10 -10.71
CA THR A 31 -31.99 -14.14 -9.62
C THR A 31 -31.04 -12.97 -9.89
N GLU A 32 -31.56 -11.88 -10.44
CA GLU A 32 -30.84 -10.61 -10.39
C GLU A 32 -30.53 -10.33 -8.93
N ALA A 33 -29.29 -10.58 -8.54
CA ALA A 33 -28.82 -10.19 -7.23
C ALA A 33 -28.93 -8.67 -7.18
N ARG A 34 -29.99 -8.16 -6.53
CA ARG A 34 -30.03 -6.78 -6.06
C ARG A 34 -28.76 -6.60 -5.22
N VAL A 35 -27.78 -5.96 -5.80
CA VAL A 35 -26.66 -5.43 -5.04
C VAL A 35 -27.27 -4.39 -4.10
N SER A 36 -27.66 -4.82 -2.90
CA SER A 36 -28.06 -3.91 -1.85
C SER A 36 -26.82 -3.03 -1.58
N ARG A 37 -26.96 -1.74 -1.82
CA ARG A 37 -25.96 -0.75 -1.43
C ARG A 37 -25.72 -0.97 0.06
N VAL A 38 -24.58 -1.51 0.42
CA VAL A 38 -24.20 -1.65 1.85
C VAL A 38 -24.02 -0.24 2.35
N GLU A 39 -24.96 0.25 3.15
CA GLU A 39 -24.79 1.55 3.82
C GLU A 39 -23.56 1.47 4.71
N LEU A 40 -22.63 2.39 4.52
CA LEU A 40 -21.49 2.51 5.41
C LEU A 40 -21.99 2.86 6.81
N PRO A 41 -21.48 2.22 7.86
CA PRO A 41 -21.84 2.58 9.23
C PRO A 41 -21.41 4.04 9.50
N PRO A 42 -22.04 4.74 10.45
CA PRO A 42 -21.63 6.10 10.83
C PRO A 42 -20.18 6.11 11.30
N GLU A 43 -19.50 7.21 11.03
CA GLU A 43 -18.11 7.41 11.46
C GLU A 43 -18.01 7.35 13.00
N HIS A 44 -16.98 6.63 13.49
CA HIS A 44 -16.70 6.62 14.92
C HIS A 44 -16.06 7.96 15.33
N PRO A 45 -16.54 8.64 16.41
CA PRO A 45 -16.02 9.96 16.78
C PRO A 45 -14.49 10.04 16.99
N ALA A 46 -13.87 8.95 17.41
CA ALA A 46 -12.43 8.90 17.61
C ALA A 46 -11.61 9.10 16.30
N ILE A 47 -12.17 8.84 15.12
CA ILE A 47 -11.43 9.02 13.85
C ILE A 47 -11.47 10.48 13.35
N ALA A 48 -12.27 11.35 13.94
CA ALA A 48 -12.40 12.75 13.53
C ALA A 48 -11.06 13.48 13.31
N PRO A 49 -10.00 13.26 14.13
CA PRO A 49 -8.70 13.89 13.88
C PRO A 49 -8.00 13.47 12.58
N LEU A 50 -8.39 12.33 12.00
CA LEU A 50 -7.87 11.79 10.75
C LEU A 50 -8.89 11.84 9.60
N SER A 51 -10.06 12.46 9.79
CA SER A 51 -11.11 12.53 8.76
C SER A 51 -10.64 13.21 7.48
N PHE A 52 -9.62 14.08 7.54
CA PHE A 52 -9.02 14.71 6.38
C PHE A 52 -8.34 13.72 5.40
N LEU A 53 -8.05 12.49 5.84
CA LEU A 53 -7.49 11.43 5.02
C LEU A 53 -8.58 10.58 4.33
N LEU A 54 -9.80 10.54 4.87
CA LEU A 54 -10.87 9.68 4.37
C LEU A 54 -11.10 9.88 2.88
N GLY A 55 -11.30 8.78 2.17
CA GLY A 55 -11.64 8.74 0.76
C GLY A 55 -10.59 8.02 -0.09
N ARG A 56 -10.77 8.13 -1.40
CA ARG A 56 -9.84 7.62 -2.39
C ARG A 56 -9.06 8.78 -3.01
N TRP A 57 -7.76 8.58 -3.08
CA TRP A 57 -6.81 9.57 -3.57
C TRP A 57 -5.99 8.94 -4.69
N LYS A 58 -5.80 9.68 -5.78
CA LYS A 58 -5.04 9.22 -6.94
C LYS A 58 -4.14 10.33 -7.46
N GLY A 59 -2.92 9.99 -7.84
CA GLY A 59 -2.00 10.97 -8.40
C GLY A 59 -0.64 10.39 -8.70
N THR A 60 0.31 11.26 -8.99
CA THR A 60 1.66 10.89 -9.36
C THR A 60 2.68 11.35 -8.33
N GLY A 61 3.81 10.69 -8.34
CA GLY A 61 4.93 11.00 -7.48
C GLY A 61 6.26 10.64 -8.11
N LYS A 62 7.30 10.95 -7.36
CA LYS A 62 8.68 10.59 -7.72
C LYS A 62 9.30 9.76 -6.61
N GLY A 63 10.14 8.83 -7.03
CA GLY A 63 10.95 8.02 -6.13
C GLY A 63 12.42 8.15 -6.49
N ASP A 64 13.25 8.20 -5.45
CA ASP A 64 14.70 8.22 -5.56
C ASP A 64 15.30 7.54 -4.33
N TYR A 65 16.46 6.92 -4.49
CA TYR A 65 17.23 6.38 -3.38
C TYR A 65 18.65 6.07 -3.84
N PRO A 66 19.69 6.18 -2.98
CA PRO A 66 21.10 6.01 -3.40
C PRO A 66 21.43 4.68 -4.09
N THR A 67 20.59 3.64 -3.90
CA THR A 67 20.82 2.29 -4.46
C THR A 67 19.98 1.97 -5.69
N ILE A 68 19.16 2.91 -6.18
CA ILE A 68 18.29 2.72 -7.36
C ILE A 68 18.27 3.99 -8.22
N ALA A 69 17.95 3.85 -9.50
CA ALA A 69 17.71 5.01 -10.36
C ALA A 69 16.41 5.73 -9.98
N PRO A 70 16.34 7.07 -10.12
CA PRO A 70 15.12 7.83 -9.95
C PRO A 70 14.00 7.32 -10.86
N PHE A 71 12.74 7.40 -10.40
CA PHE A 71 11.59 6.95 -11.16
C PHE A 71 10.34 7.78 -10.86
N ASN A 72 9.43 7.79 -11.83
CA ASN A 72 8.09 8.34 -11.64
C ASN A 72 7.10 7.19 -11.36
N PHE A 73 6.09 7.46 -10.53
CA PHE A 73 5.05 6.49 -10.24
C PHE A 73 3.67 7.15 -10.19
N GLU A 74 2.65 6.35 -10.45
CA GLU A 74 1.26 6.66 -10.11
C GLU A 74 0.87 5.86 -8.87
N GLN A 75 0.03 6.44 -8.04
CA GLN A 75 -0.45 5.82 -6.81
C GLN A 75 -1.93 6.05 -6.61
N GLU A 76 -2.60 5.01 -6.11
CA GLU A 76 -3.95 5.03 -5.59
C GLU A 76 -3.90 4.70 -4.11
N VAL A 77 -4.47 5.56 -3.28
CA VAL A 77 -4.54 5.40 -1.82
C VAL A 77 -6.00 5.48 -1.40
N THR A 78 -6.42 4.56 -0.54
CA THR A 78 -7.75 4.59 0.06
C THR A 78 -7.63 4.57 1.57
N PHE A 79 -8.29 5.52 2.20
CA PHE A 79 -8.58 5.53 3.62
C PHE A 79 -10.08 5.37 3.80
N SER A 80 -10.49 4.32 4.50
CA SER A 80 -11.91 4.02 4.76
C SER A 80 -12.13 3.69 6.23
N HIS A 81 -13.39 3.60 6.65
CA HIS A 81 -13.76 3.17 7.99
C HIS A 81 -14.88 2.14 7.95
N ILE A 82 -15.07 1.45 9.05
CA ILE A 82 -16.14 0.47 9.29
C ILE A 82 -16.92 0.80 10.57
N GLY A 83 -16.98 2.08 10.96
CA GLY A 83 -17.62 2.53 12.21
C GLY A 83 -16.83 2.17 13.48
N LYS A 84 -15.54 1.92 13.37
CA LYS A 84 -14.63 1.59 14.48
C LYS A 84 -13.58 2.70 14.67
N PRO A 85 -12.88 2.78 15.81
CA PRO A 85 -11.95 3.86 16.14
C PRO A 85 -10.60 3.75 15.38
N TYR A 86 -10.64 3.46 14.09
CA TYR A 86 -9.48 3.39 13.21
C TYR A 86 -9.87 3.56 11.74
N LEU A 87 -8.91 3.96 10.91
CA LEU A 87 -9.03 3.92 9.47
C LEU A 87 -8.38 2.64 8.93
N VAL A 88 -9.01 2.06 7.90
CA VAL A 88 -8.42 1.04 7.06
C VAL A 88 -7.68 1.74 5.92
N TYR A 89 -6.43 1.37 5.69
CA TYR A 89 -5.56 1.94 4.68
C TYR A 89 -5.15 0.90 3.65
N THR A 90 -5.24 1.27 2.39
CA THR A 90 -4.65 0.51 1.29
C THR A 90 -3.99 1.48 0.31
N SER A 91 -2.85 1.05 -0.24
CA SER A 91 -2.13 1.77 -1.28
C SER A 91 -1.66 0.82 -2.36
N ARG A 92 -1.73 1.26 -3.61
CA ARG A 92 -1.17 0.56 -4.77
C ARG A 92 -0.44 1.56 -5.63
N SER A 93 0.71 1.20 -6.13
CA SER A 93 1.49 2.06 -7.02
C SER A 93 2.00 1.30 -8.23
N TRP A 94 2.25 2.06 -9.30
CA TRP A 94 2.75 1.56 -10.58
C TRP A 94 3.87 2.48 -11.03
N ARG A 95 4.96 1.90 -11.52
CA ARG A 95 5.99 2.65 -12.23
C ARG A 95 5.38 3.24 -13.51
N LEU A 96 5.71 4.48 -13.81
CA LEU A 96 5.28 5.15 -15.03
C LEU A 96 6.35 5.02 -16.11
N GLN A 97 5.89 4.97 -17.36
CA GLN A 97 6.75 5.00 -18.52
C GLN A 97 7.25 6.42 -18.76
N THR A 98 8.55 6.54 -19.00
CA THR A 98 9.18 7.79 -19.45
C THR A 98 9.83 7.57 -20.82
N ASP A 99 9.93 8.62 -21.60
CA ASP A 99 10.71 8.64 -22.85
C ASP A 99 12.21 8.85 -22.56
N ASP A 100 13.00 8.94 -23.63
CA ASP A 100 14.46 9.13 -23.56
C ASP A 100 14.86 10.48 -22.94
N SER A 101 13.97 11.46 -22.89
CA SER A 101 14.18 12.76 -22.23
C SER A 101 13.83 12.74 -20.73
N GLY A 102 13.19 11.63 -20.24
CA GLY A 102 12.70 11.49 -18.88
C GLY A 102 11.30 12.05 -18.64
N GLU A 103 10.61 12.52 -19.70
CA GLU A 103 9.25 12.98 -19.64
C GLU A 103 8.25 11.81 -19.60
N LEU A 104 7.08 12.03 -18.97
CA LEU A 104 6.04 11.01 -18.88
C LEU A 104 5.44 10.73 -20.25
N VAL A 105 5.36 9.45 -20.62
CA VAL A 105 4.57 9.00 -21.78
C VAL A 105 3.09 9.03 -21.41
N LEU A 106 2.29 9.72 -22.22
CA LEU A 106 0.84 9.83 -22.02
C LEU A 106 0.09 8.95 -23.05
N ASP A 107 -1.02 8.39 -22.64
CA ASP A 107 -1.94 7.67 -23.53
C ASP A 107 -2.79 8.64 -24.37
N SER A 108 -3.66 8.11 -25.23
CA SER A 108 -4.53 8.90 -26.11
C SER A 108 -5.55 9.78 -25.37
N ARG A 109 -5.72 9.59 -24.05
CA ARG A 109 -6.60 10.39 -23.18
C ARG A 109 -5.81 11.39 -22.33
N GLY A 110 -4.48 11.45 -22.52
CA GLY A 110 -3.59 12.31 -21.73
C GLY A 110 -3.25 11.77 -20.34
N ALA A 111 -3.52 10.50 -20.06
CA ALA A 111 -3.17 9.88 -18.79
C ALA A 111 -1.76 9.25 -18.87
N PRO A 112 -0.96 9.28 -17.78
CA PRO A 112 0.34 8.62 -17.75
C PRO A 112 0.23 7.12 -17.98
N VAL A 113 1.12 6.56 -18.79
CA VAL A 113 1.16 5.12 -19.09
C VAL A 113 1.81 4.36 -17.95
N ARG A 114 1.09 3.40 -17.35
CA ARG A 114 1.63 2.47 -16.36
C ARG A 114 2.50 1.42 -17.04
N LEU A 115 3.73 1.26 -16.56
CA LEU A 115 4.70 0.29 -17.09
C LEU A 115 4.57 -1.06 -16.35
N GLU A 116 4.62 -1.03 -15.02
CA GLU A 116 4.60 -2.23 -14.19
C GLU A 116 4.06 -1.93 -12.78
N PRO A 117 3.47 -2.92 -12.06
CA PRO A 117 3.17 -2.79 -10.64
C PRO A 117 4.45 -2.52 -9.84
N LEU A 118 4.39 -1.58 -8.88
CA LEU A 118 5.55 -1.18 -8.09
C LEU A 118 5.45 -1.63 -6.64
N ALA A 119 4.39 -1.24 -5.94
CA ALA A 119 4.22 -1.58 -4.53
C ALA A 119 2.75 -1.67 -4.12
N VAL A 120 2.52 -2.43 -3.06
CA VAL A 120 1.24 -2.51 -2.34
C VAL A 120 1.53 -2.36 -0.86
N GLU A 121 0.70 -1.58 -0.16
CA GLU A 121 0.70 -1.45 1.30
C GLU A 121 -0.73 -1.61 1.82
N THR A 122 -0.87 -2.18 3.00
CA THR A 122 -2.16 -2.26 3.70
C THR A 122 -1.95 -2.12 5.19
N GLY A 123 -2.95 -1.57 5.89
CA GLY A 123 -2.84 -1.45 7.33
C GLY A 123 -3.94 -0.62 7.98
N PHE A 124 -3.66 -0.17 9.20
CA PHE A 124 -4.61 0.51 10.07
C PHE A 124 -3.99 1.76 10.69
N TRP A 125 -4.76 2.85 10.70
CA TRP A 125 -4.40 4.11 11.34
C TRP A 125 -5.31 4.35 12.53
N ARG A 126 -4.74 4.44 13.71
CA ARG A 126 -5.43 4.45 15.00
C ARG A 126 -5.15 5.77 15.71
N PRO A 127 -6.05 6.77 15.62
CA PRO A 127 -5.90 8.00 16.40
C PRO A 127 -6.05 7.69 17.89
N GLN A 128 -5.21 8.31 18.68
CA GLN A 128 -5.17 8.23 20.13
C GLN A 128 -5.41 9.61 20.73
N PRO A 129 -5.68 9.73 22.04
CA PRO A 129 -5.76 11.03 22.70
C PRO A 129 -4.52 11.91 22.47
N ASN A 130 -4.69 13.22 22.62
CA ASN A 130 -3.61 14.22 22.53
C ASN A 130 -2.89 14.30 21.15
N GLY A 131 -3.59 13.95 20.07
CA GLY A 131 -3.05 14.04 18.71
C GLY A 131 -2.04 12.96 18.36
N VAL A 132 -1.90 11.94 19.18
CA VAL A 132 -1.07 10.77 18.88
C VAL A 132 -1.76 9.90 17.83
N VAL A 133 -0.99 9.34 16.91
CA VAL A 133 -1.46 8.39 15.89
C VAL A 133 -0.56 7.17 15.88
N GLU A 134 -1.16 6.00 16.05
CA GLU A 134 -0.46 4.72 15.90
C GLU A 134 -0.84 4.13 14.54
N VAL A 135 0.15 3.64 13.80
CA VAL A 135 -0.09 3.03 12.48
C VAL A 135 0.58 1.67 12.40
N VAL A 136 -0.13 0.71 11.82
CA VAL A 136 0.42 -0.61 11.50
C VAL A 136 0.30 -0.82 10.00
N LEU A 137 1.42 -1.09 9.32
CA LEU A 137 1.47 -1.35 7.88
C LEU A 137 2.11 -2.70 7.60
N SER A 138 1.65 -3.35 6.53
CA SER A 138 2.24 -4.58 6.00
C SER A 138 2.44 -4.47 4.50
N HIS A 139 3.55 -5.07 4.04
CA HIS A 139 4.00 -5.05 2.65
C HIS A 139 4.20 -6.48 2.13
N PRO A 140 3.81 -6.79 0.89
CA PRO A 140 4.02 -8.12 0.31
C PRO A 140 5.51 -8.47 0.13
N THR A 141 6.40 -7.50 0.31
CA THR A 141 7.86 -7.68 0.33
C THR A 141 8.38 -8.32 1.62
N GLY A 142 7.49 -8.70 2.54
CA GLY A 142 7.85 -9.35 3.80
C GLY A 142 8.22 -8.39 4.92
N ILE A 143 7.77 -7.15 4.86
CA ILE A 143 8.00 -6.12 5.89
C ILE A 143 6.68 -5.79 6.57
N THR A 144 6.71 -5.67 7.90
CA THR A 144 5.63 -5.11 8.72
C THR A 144 6.21 -4.04 9.63
N GLU A 145 5.50 -2.92 9.74
CA GLU A 145 5.95 -1.74 10.47
C GLU A 145 4.90 -1.28 11.47
N THR A 146 5.33 -0.82 12.63
CA THR A 146 4.54 0.02 13.52
C THR A 146 5.12 1.42 13.52
N TYR A 147 4.24 2.43 13.49
CA TYR A 147 4.62 3.84 13.53
C TYR A 147 4.00 4.52 14.76
N ALA A 148 4.79 5.38 15.37
CA ALA A 148 4.34 6.39 16.31
C ALA A 148 4.29 7.75 15.59
N GLY A 149 3.13 8.39 15.59
CA GLY A 149 2.89 9.65 14.91
C GLY A 149 2.26 10.70 15.78
N LEU A 150 2.33 11.95 15.31
CA LEU A 150 1.68 13.10 15.90
C LEU A 150 1.00 13.93 14.82
N LEU A 151 -0.21 14.40 15.10
CA LEU A 151 -0.84 15.45 14.31
C LEU A 151 0.01 16.73 14.44
N ARG A 152 0.42 17.29 13.30
CA ARG A 152 1.16 18.55 13.22
C ARG A 152 0.24 19.75 13.03
N SER A 153 -0.95 19.49 12.49
CA SER A 153 -2.05 20.43 12.31
C SER A 153 -3.37 19.69 12.23
N LEU A 154 -4.47 20.39 11.96
CA LEU A 154 -5.79 19.78 11.73
C LEU A 154 -5.84 18.92 10.45
N THR A 155 -4.86 19.08 9.57
CA THR A 155 -4.82 18.39 8.26
C THR A 155 -3.45 17.83 7.93
N SER A 156 -2.61 17.56 8.94
CA SER A 156 -1.31 16.93 8.71
C SER A 156 -0.87 16.08 9.88
N VAL A 157 -0.19 14.98 9.55
CA VAL A 157 0.35 14.00 10.50
C VAL A 157 1.77 13.61 10.08
N GLU A 158 2.69 13.60 11.03
CA GLU A 158 4.05 13.09 10.86
C GLU A 158 4.24 11.85 11.74
N MET A 159 4.91 10.83 11.22
CA MET A 159 5.14 9.59 11.95
C MET A 159 6.49 8.98 11.60
N ILE A 160 7.04 8.24 12.54
CA ILE A 160 8.29 7.49 12.38
C ILE A 160 8.07 6.06 12.87
N THR A 161 8.74 5.09 12.25
CA THR A 161 8.66 3.69 12.69
C THR A 161 9.17 3.56 14.12
N ASP A 162 8.36 2.89 14.93
CA ASP A 162 8.73 2.39 16.26
C ASP A 162 9.42 1.03 16.15
N GLN A 163 8.82 0.12 15.36
CA GLN A 163 9.37 -1.20 15.10
C GLN A 163 9.22 -1.58 13.62
N VAL A 164 10.20 -2.34 13.14
CA VAL A 164 10.18 -2.99 11.82
C VAL A 164 10.43 -4.48 12.01
N VAL A 165 9.51 -5.30 11.50
CA VAL A 165 9.65 -6.76 11.45
C VAL A 165 9.82 -7.19 10.00
N ARG A 166 10.81 -8.04 9.74
CA ARG A 166 11.13 -8.52 8.40
C ARG A 166 11.14 -10.05 8.34
N THR A 167 10.62 -10.61 7.25
CA THR A 167 10.84 -12.01 6.91
C THR A 167 12.31 -12.24 6.51
N PRO A 168 12.83 -13.48 6.57
CA PRO A 168 14.23 -13.75 6.23
C PRO A 168 14.66 -13.33 4.82
N THR A 169 13.71 -13.28 3.87
CA THR A 169 13.96 -12.91 2.47
C THR A 169 13.74 -11.43 2.16
N ALA A 170 13.21 -10.65 3.12
CA ALA A 170 12.99 -9.23 2.94
C ALA A 170 14.32 -8.45 2.86
N LYS A 171 14.35 -7.41 2.02
CA LYS A 171 15.50 -6.50 1.94
C LYS A 171 15.78 -5.84 3.29
N ALA A 172 17.02 -5.39 3.47
CA ALA A 172 17.41 -4.65 4.66
C ALA A 172 16.67 -3.31 4.70
N TYR A 173 15.82 -3.15 5.71
CA TYR A 173 15.05 -1.94 5.98
C TYR A 173 14.98 -1.76 7.50
N GLU A 174 15.43 -0.63 8.00
CA GLU A 174 15.60 -0.37 9.43
C GLU A 174 14.54 0.60 9.96
N LYS A 175 14.23 1.67 9.19
CA LYS A 175 13.39 2.74 9.68
C LYS A 175 12.74 3.54 8.55
N GLY A 176 11.53 4.05 8.79
CA GLY A 176 10.82 4.95 7.91
C GLY A 176 10.28 6.16 8.65
N LYS A 177 10.20 7.28 7.95
CA LYS A 177 9.54 8.51 8.40
C LYS A 177 8.56 8.95 7.32
N ARG A 178 7.33 9.26 7.70
CA ARG A 178 6.28 9.68 6.77
C ARG A 178 5.64 10.97 7.24
N LEU A 179 5.31 11.84 6.31
CA LEU A 179 4.52 13.04 6.51
C LEU A 179 3.36 13.02 5.51
N TYR A 180 2.15 13.15 5.99
CA TYR A 180 0.95 13.33 5.17
C TYR A 180 0.29 14.66 5.51
N GLY A 181 -0.21 15.37 4.51
CA GLY A 181 -0.92 16.62 4.76
C GLY A 181 -1.71 17.12 3.55
N LEU A 182 -2.78 17.86 3.81
CA LEU A 182 -3.51 18.54 2.76
C LEU A 182 -2.78 19.82 2.34
N VAL A 183 -2.62 20.00 1.03
CA VAL A 183 -2.06 21.20 0.39
C VAL A 183 -3.08 21.81 -0.56
N PRO A 184 -3.02 23.12 -0.87
CA PRO A 184 -3.84 23.68 -1.92
C PRO A 184 -3.62 22.96 -3.25
N SER A 185 -4.70 22.61 -3.96
CA SER A 185 -4.59 21.98 -5.28
C SER A 185 -3.99 22.96 -6.28
N GLN A 186 -3.06 22.48 -7.09
CA GLN A 186 -2.46 23.27 -8.17
C GLN A 186 -3.31 23.26 -9.45
N THR A 187 -4.27 22.34 -9.56
CA THR A 187 -5.08 22.11 -10.76
C THR A 187 -6.56 22.42 -10.56
N ARG A 188 -7.02 22.56 -9.30
CA ARG A 188 -8.43 22.74 -8.94
C ARG A 188 -8.54 23.84 -7.89
N GLU A 189 -8.99 25.02 -8.34
CA GLU A 189 -9.12 26.18 -7.47
C GLU A 189 -10.06 25.92 -6.28
N GLY A 190 -9.64 26.30 -5.08
CA GLY A 190 -10.39 26.12 -3.84
C GLY A 190 -10.37 24.70 -3.26
N GLU A 191 -9.84 23.72 -3.97
CA GLU A 191 -9.70 22.34 -3.49
C GLU A 191 -8.35 22.07 -2.84
N LYS A 192 -8.25 20.91 -2.20
CA LYS A 192 -7.01 20.44 -1.56
C LYS A 192 -6.66 19.07 -2.08
N ASP A 193 -5.37 18.86 -2.25
CA ASP A 193 -4.77 17.57 -2.60
C ASP A 193 -4.05 16.99 -1.37
N LEU A 194 -3.94 15.68 -1.32
CA LEU A 194 -3.17 14.97 -0.31
C LEU A 194 -1.71 14.85 -0.76
N ALA A 195 -0.82 15.56 -0.10
CA ALA A 195 0.62 15.41 -0.30
C ALA A 195 1.21 14.48 0.75
N TYR A 196 2.21 13.68 0.36
CA TYR A 196 3.02 12.96 1.32
C TYR A 196 4.50 12.92 0.92
N ALA A 197 5.34 12.72 1.94
CA ALA A 197 6.75 12.42 1.82
C ALA A 197 7.08 11.19 2.66
N PHE A 198 7.99 10.35 2.16
CA PHE A 198 8.50 9.18 2.83
C PHE A 198 10.03 9.16 2.74
N ASP A 199 10.66 9.23 3.89
CA ASP A 199 12.09 9.02 4.06
C ASP A 199 12.31 7.63 4.63
N MET A 200 13.39 6.95 4.23
CA MET A 200 13.72 5.64 4.77
C MET A 200 15.21 5.48 5.07
N GLN A 201 15.49 4.60 6.01
CA GLN A 201 16.81 4.06 6.31
C GLN A 201 16.79 2.59 5.89
N ALA A 202 17.51 2.26 4.80
CA ALA A 202 17.50 0.94 4.21
C ALA A 202 18.82 0.64 3.49
N MET A 203 19.16 -0.63 3.28
CA MET A 203 20.32 -1.07 2.50
C MET A 203 21.63 -0.42 2.93
N GLY A 204 21.80 -0.17 4.25
CA GLY A 204 22.99 0.47 4.82
C GLY A 204 23.09 1.97 4.59
N GLN A 205 22.06 2.62 4.01
CA GLN A 205 22.01 4.06 3.83
C GLN A 205 21.45 4.75 5.08
N PRO A 206 21.85 5.97 5.40
CA PRO A 206 21.20 6.77 6.45
C PRO A 206 19.76 7.10 6.06
N MET A 207 18.99 7.72 6.98
CA MET A 207 17.66 8.24 6.69
C MET A 207 17.73 9.21 5.50
N THR A 208 17.11 8.85 4.39
CA THR A 208 17.22 9.54 3.10
C THR A 208 15.82 9.66 2.48
N PRO A 209 15.47 10.79 1.87
CA PRO A 209 14.24 10.92 1.10
C PRO A 209 14.11 9.80 0.05
N HIS A 210 12.93 9.19 -0.03
CA HIS A 210 12.68 8.09 -0.94
C HIS A 210 11.50 8.33 -1.87
N LEU A 211 10.32 8.70 -1.33
CA LEU A 211 9.11 8.93 -2.13
C LEU A 211 8.45 10.24 -1.74
N TRP A 212 7.88 10.91 -2.74
CA TRP A 212 6.95 12.03 -2.52
C TRP A 212 5.92 12.06 -3.63
N ALA A 213 4.69 12.37 -3.27
CA ALA A 213 3.59 12.48 -4.22
C ALA A 213 2.57 13.52 -3.80
N VAL A 214 1.79 13.96 -4.79
CA VAL A 214 0.58 14.76 -4.61
C VAL A 214 -0.58 13.98 -5.26
N LEU A 215 -1.59 13.71 -4.45
CA LEU A 215 -2.72 12.88 -4.82
C LEU A 215 -3.99 13.72 -4.78
N GLN A 216 -4.78 13.67 -5.84
CA GLN A 216 -6.07 14.32 -5.94
C GLN A 216 -7.16 13.41 -5.40
N TRP A 217 -8.22 14.02 -4.86
CA TRP A 217 -9.42 13.28 -4.52
C TRP A 217 -10.00 12.62 -5.77
N ASP A 218 -10.18 11.30 -5.71
CA ASP A 218 -10.72 10.50 -6.81
C ASP A 218 -12.19 10.17 -6.50
N TRP A 219 -13.09 10.93 -7.15
CA TRP A 219 -14.51 10.70 -7.05
C TRP A 219 -14.86 9.37 -7.73
N ILE A 220 -15.45 8.45 -6.99
CA ILE A 220 -16.08 7.26 -7.59
C ILE A 220 -17.52 7.68 -7.93
N ASP A 221 -17.81 7.82 -9.22
CA ASP A 221 -19.18 7.97 -9.70
C ASP A 221 -20.02 6.71 -9.46
#